data_f13ddef72aa0c201a8e0a8454010b5fc
#
_entry.id   f13ddef72aa0c201a8e0a8454010b5fc
#
_cell.length_a   1.000
_cell.length_b   1.000
_cell.length_c   1.000
_cell.angle_alpha   90.00
_cell.angle_beta   90.00
_cell.angle_gamma   90.00
#
_symmetry.space_group_name_H-M   'P 1'
#
loop_
_entity.id
_entity.type
_entity.pdbx_description
1 polymer ?
#
loop_
_entity_poly.entity_id
_entity_poly.type
_entity_poly.pdbx_seq_one_letter_code
_entity_poly.pdbx_strand_id
1 'polypeptide(L)'
;MPKRHLLVILAMATLLAVFAGCQVVNAPQPAPDISQATRSAAATAQAERNFLQNEAWLLEQDLDANFSDHYVGMQIEAYPEFKAIVYLTDASKADLEPFVDDSTLFDAIEVREEAISRQTIRETREALKAELDEVGIEHTTEIKMEPARLIVYVYDAVNAQELLNSAGYSVPENIEFVESETLPGGG
;
A
#
# COMPACT_ATOMS: atom_id res chain seq x y z
N MET A 1 -65.25 -9.56 -10.75
CA MET A 1 -66.08 -10.60 -11.38
C MET A 1 -65.33 -11.22 -12.50
N PRO A 2 -65.47 -12.47 -12.83
CA PRO A 2 -65.46 -13.72 -12.04
C PRO A 2 -64.22 -14.60 -12.38
N LYS A 3 -63.78 -15.39 -11.46
CA LYS A 3 -64.06 -16.78 -11.17
C LYS A 3 -64.00 -17.76 -12.37
N ARG A 4 -63.17 -18.75 -12.28
CA ARG A 4 -63.56 -20.20 -12.27
C ARG A 4 -62.38 -21.05 -12.56
N HIS A 5 -62.08 -21.87 -11.65
CA HIS A 5 -62.40 -23.31 -11.45
C HIS A 5 -61.48 -24.21 -12.29
N LEU A 6 -60.82 -25.03 -11.62
CA LEU A 6 -61.14 -26.25 -10.90
C LEU A 6 -60.84 -27.49 -11.71
N LEU A 7 -60.27 -28.39 -11.00
CA LEU A 7 -60.40 -29.86 -10.98
C LEU A 7 -59.37 -30.65 -11.80
N VAL A 8 -58.43 -31.23 -11.07
CA VAL A 8 -58.48 -32.58 -10.53
C VAL A 8 -58.75 -33.65 -11.57
N ILE A 9 -57.78 -34.50 -11.81
CA ILE A 9 -58.03 -35.96 -11.93
C ILE A 9 -56.81 -36.71 -11.37
N LEU A 10 -57.15 -37.41 -10.32
CA LEU A 10 -56.47 -38.50 -9.66
C LEU A 10 -56.38 -39.70 -10.60
N ALA A 11 -55.19 -40.18 -10.84
CA ALA A 11 -55.01 -41.52 -11.39
C ALA A 11 -53.99 -42.26 -10.55
N MET A 12 -54.47 -43.08 -9.67
CA MET A 12 -53.76 -44.17 -9.02
C MET A 12 -53.25 -45.14 -10.09
N ALA A 13 -51.99 -45.32 -10.16
CA ALA A 13 -51.37 -46.50 -10.73
C ALA A 13 -50.37 -47.06 -9.75
N THR A 14 -50.80 -47.98 -8.96
CA THR A 14 -49.98 -48.88 -8.17
C THR A 14 -49.14 -49.74 -9.10
N LEU A 15 -47.84 -49.49 -9.09
CA LEU A 15 -46.89 -50.43 -9.67
C LEU A 15 -45.91 -50.85 -8.58
N LEU A 16 -46.09 -52.09 -8.11
CA LEU A 16 -45.12 -52.83 -7.31
C LEU A 16 -43.82 -52.92 -8.12
N ALA A 17 -42.78 -52.23 -7.76
CA ALA A 17 -41.44 -52.49 -8.23
C ALA A 17 -40.61 -53.08 -7.09
N VAL A 18 -40.20 -54.27 -7.34
CA VAL A 18 -39.33 -55.15 -6.58
C VAL A 18 -38.12 -54.41 -6.07
N PHE A 19 -37.94 -54.34 -4.74
CA PHE A 19 -36.71 -53.94 -4.11
C PHE A 19 -35.59 -54.94 -4.43
N ALA A 20 -34.89 -54.74 -5.50
CA ALA A 20 -33.53 -55.24 -5.63
C ALA A 20 -32.63 -54.35 -4.75
N GLY A 21 -32.26 -54.84 -3.59
CA GLY A 21 -31.36 -54.20 -2.68
C GLY A 21 -29.98 -54.06 -3.31
N CYS A 22 -29.70 -52.93 -3.92
CA CYS A 22 -28.34 -52.47 -4.09
C CYS A 22 -27.86 -51.95 -2.73
N GLN A 23 -27.12 -52.76 -2.02
CA GLN A 23 -26.24 -52.27 -0.97
C GLN A 23 -25.28 -51.28 -1.64
N VAL A 24 -25.54 -49.99 -1.47
CA VAL A 24 -24.54 -48.99 -1.74
C VAL A 24 -23.46 -49.21 -0.68
N VAL A 25 -22.42 -49.93 -1.11
CA VAL A 25 -21.15 -49.94 -0.36
C VAL A 25 -20.75 -48.51 -0.28
N ASN A 26 -20.87 -47.87 0.89
CA ASN A 26 -20.27 -46.59 1.18
C ASN A 26 -18.77 -46.75 0.97
N ALA A 27 -18.31 -46.46 -0.24
CA ALA A 27 -16.90 -46.28 -0.47
C ALA A 27 -16.43 -45.24 0.51
N PRO A 28 -15.37 -45.48 1.28
CA PRO A 28 -14.84 -44.48 2.18
C PRO A 28 -14.59 -43.20 1.39
N GLN A 29 -15.27 -42.11 1.78
CA GLN A 29 -15.09 -40.81 1.17
C GLN A 29 -13.59 -40.48 1.26
N PRO A 30 -12.90 -40.24 0.14
CA PRO A 30 -11.48 -39.93 0.20
C PRO A 30 -11.29 -38.77 1.19
N ALA A 31 -10.38 -38.97 2.13
CA ALA A 31 -10.03 -37.93 3.06
C ALA A 31 -9.72 -36.64 2.27
N PRO A 32 -10.17 -35.45 2.73
CA PRO A 32 -9.92 -34.22 2.01
C PRO A 32 -8.42 -34.12 1.75
N ASP A 33 -8.07 -33.93 0.49
CA ASP A 33 -6.67 -33.84 0.07
C ASP A 33 -6.06 -32.64 0.77
N ILE A 34 -5.17 -32.89 1.74
CA ILE A 34 -4.49 -31.87 2.54
C ILE A 34 -3.82 -30.84 1.60
N SER A 35 -3.40 -31.28 0.41
CA SER A 35 -2.82 -30.42 -0.61
C SER A 35 -3.83 -29.40 -1.17
N GLN A 36 -5.09 -29.75 -1.32
CA GLN A 36 -6.15 -28.83 -1.76
C GLN A 36 -6.51 -27.83 -0.68
N ALA A 37 -6.64 -28.26 0.58
CA ALA A 37 -6.91 -27.38 1.71
C ALA A 37 -5.78 -26.34 1.89
N THR A 38 -4.52 -26.77 1.79
CA THR A 38 -3.35 -25.88 1.88
C THR A 38 -3.32 -24.87 0.72
N ARG A 39 -3.62 -25.29 -0.51
CA ARG A 39 -3.69 -24.39 -1.67
C ARG A 39 -4.81 -23.36 -1.52
N SER A 40 -5.98 -23.78 -1.02
CA SER A 40 -7.12 -22.88 -0.78
C SER A 40 -6.78 -21.83 0.28
N ALA A 41 -6.17 -22.22 1.40
CA ALA A 41 -5.75 -21.32 2.44
C ALA A 41 -4.69 -20.30 1.93
N ALA A 42 -3.71 -20.76 1.16
CA ALA A 42 -2.71 -19.89 0.56
C ALA A 42 -3.31 -18.89 -0.44
N ALA A 43 -4.29 -19.33 -1.25
CA ALA A 43 -4.99 -18.44 -2.18
C ALA A 43 -5.82 -17.39 -1.46
N THR A 44 -6.49 -17.74 -0.36
CA THR A 44 -7.25 -16.80 0.47
C THR A 44 -6.32 -15.76 1.10
N ALA A 45 -5.22 -16.20 1.71
CA ALA A 45 -4.24 -15.29 2.31
C ALA A 45 -3.59 -14.36 1.27
N GLN A 46 -3.39 -14.83 0.03
CA GLN A 46 -2.89 -13.98 -1.05
C GLN A 46 -3.93 -12.94 -1.50
N ALA A 47 -5.20 -13.33 -1.59
CA ALA A 47 -6.28 -12.41 -1.95
C ALA A 47 -6.46 -11.31 -0.90
N GLU A 48 -6.38 -11.66 0.38
CA GLU A 48 -6.44 -10.71 1.48
C GLU A 48 -5.26 -9.72 1.45
N ARG A 49 -4.04 -10.19 1.23
CA ARG A 49 -2.87 -9.30 1.07
C ARG A 49 -3.01 -8.35 -0.10
N ASN A 50 -3.47 -8.85 -1.24
CA ASN A 50 -3.68 -8.01 -2.43
C ASN A 50 -4.74 -6.93 -2.17
N PHE A 51 -5.81 -7.28 -1.43
CA PHE A 51 -6.81 -6.32 -1.00
C PHE A 51 -6.19 -5.24 -0.11
N LEU A 52 -5.48 -5.62 0.97
CA LEU A 52 -4.84 -4.68 1.88
C LEU A 52 -3.79 -3.80 1.19
N GLN A 53 -3.03 -4.33 0.22
CA GLN A 53 -2.10 -3.53 -0.58
C GLN A 53 -2.81 -2.47 -1.42
N ASN A 54 -3.96 -2.82 -2.00
CA ASN A 54 -4.74 -1.86 -2.77
C ASN A 54 -5.34 -0.76 -1.89
N GLU A 55 -5.90 -1.14 -0.73
CA GLU A 55 -6.42 -0.17 0.25
C GLU A 55 -5.32 0.75 0.79
N ALA A 56 -4.13 0.21 1.08
CA ALA A 56 -2.98 1.01 1.51
C ALA A 56 -2.54 2.00 0.42
N TRP A 57 -2.57 1.61 -0.86
CA TRP A 57 -2.25 2.53 -1.95
C TRP A 57 -3.28 3.66 -2.09
N LEU A 58 -4.58 3.39 -1.88
CA LEU A 58 -5.62 4.41 -1.87
C LEU A 58 -5.43 5.36 -0.67
N LEU A 59 -5.12 4.81 0.49
CA LEU A 59 -4.78 5.59 1.69
C LEU A 59 -3.58 6.51 1.43
N GLU A 60 -2.51 6.01 0.78
CA GLU A 60 -1.34 6.83 0.44
C GLU A 60 -1.73 8.06 -0.39
N GLN A 61 -2.58 7.88 -1.40
CA GLN A 61 -3.03 8.97 -2.24
C GLN A 61 -3.87 9.99 -1.46
N ASP A 62 -4.75 9.52 -0.57
CA ASP A 62 -5.60 10.39 0.22
C ASP A 62 -4.79 11.18 1.25
N LEU A 63 -3.82 10.55 1.91
CA LEU A 63 -2.90 11.23 2.83
C LEU A 63 -2.02 12.27 2.11
N ASP A 64 -1.51 11.96 0.93
CA ASP A 64 -0.71 12.90 0.13
C ASP A 64 -1.55 14.12 -0.31
N ALA A 65 -2.84 13.93 -0.58
CA ALA A 65 -3.74 14.99 -1.03
C ALA A 65 -4.34 15.81 0.11
N ASN A 66 -4.71 15.19 1.22
CA ASN A 66 -5.56 15.79 2.26
C ASN A 66 -4.89 15.89 3.64
N PHE A 67 -3.70 15.30 3.81
CA PHE A 67 -2.94 15.29 5.08
C PHE A 67 -1.45 15.61 4.88
N SER A 68 -1.10 16.27 3.79
CA SER A 68 0.28 16.52 3.35
C SER A 68 1.15 17.27 4.34
N ASP A 69 0.56 18.10 5.22
CA ASP A 69 1.29 18.86 6.26
C ASP A 69 1.90 17.95 7.33
N HIS A 70 1.31 16.76 7.52
CA HIS A 70 1.75 15.76 8.49
C HIS A 70 2.30 14.50 7.83
N TYR A 71 1.86 14.18 6.62
CA TYR A 71 2.26 12.97 5.91
C TYR A 71 3.67 13.09 5.35
N VAL A 72 4.49 12.08 5.62
CA VAL A 72 5.87 11.96 5.08
C VAL A 72 5.91 10.94 3.97
N GLY A 73 5.37 9.76 4.21
CA GLY A 73 5.36 8.65 3.28
C GLY A 73 4.82 7.38 3.90
N MET A 74 4.76 6.30 3.10
CA MET A 74 4.34 4.99 3.54
C MET A 74 5.24 3.89 2.97
N GLN A 75 5.48 2.87 3.78
CA GLN A 75 6.16 1.64 3.40
C GLN A 75 5.25 0.45 3.65
N ILE A 76 5.20 -0.48 2.70
CA ILE A 76 4.40 -1.70 2.82
C ILE A 76 5.33 -2.89 3.05
N GLU A 77 5.12 -3.60 4.15
CA GLU A 77 5.71 -4.90 4.44
C GLU A 77 4.64 -5.98 4.20
N ALA A 78 4.82 -6.78 3.13
CA ALA A 78 3.82 -7.79 2.75
C ALA A 78 4.01 -9.15 3.45
N TYR A 79 5.17 -9.40 4.07
CA TYR A 79 5.55 -10.68 4.67
C TYR A 79 6.33 -10.50 5.98
N PRO A 80 6.18 -11.42 6.97
CA PRO A 80 5.25 -12.57 6.99
C PRO A 80 3.79 -12.16 7.16
N GLU A 81 3.54 -11.04 7.82
CA GLU A 81 2.23 -10.40 8.00
C GLU A 81 2.21 -9.06 7.28
N PHE A 82 1.04 -8.68 6.76
CA PHE A 82 0.90 -7.39 6.13
C PHE A 82 0.98 -6.26 7.17
N LYS A 83 1.82 -5.25 6.88
CA LYS A 83 1.89 -4.00 7.63
C LYS A 83 1.99 -2.81 6.69
N ALA A 84 1.31 -1.73 7.01
CA ALA A 84 1.48 -0.43 6.41
C ALA A 84 2.18 0.49 7.44
N ILE A 85 3.45 0.81 7.22
CA ILE A 85 4.21 1.72 8.06
C ILE A 85 4.00 3.12 7.51
N VAL A 86 3.27 3.96 8.25
CA VAL A 86 2.96 5.34 7.87
C VAL A 86 3.88 6.28 8.66
N TYR A 87 4.64 7.09 7.95
CA TYR A 87 5.53 8.08 8.54
C TYR A 87 4.80 9.42 8.64
N LEU A 88 4.70 9.96 9.85
CA LEU A 88 3.97 11.20 10.15
C LEU A 88 4.84 12.19 10.94
N THR A 89 4.55 13.47 10.76
CA THR A 89 5.11 14.59 11.54
C THR A 89 4.03 15.14 12.47
N ASP A 90 4.31 15.23 13.77
CA ASP A 90 3.39 15.83 14.77
C ASP A 90 1.95 15.26 14.72
N ALA A 91 1.79 13.98 14.36
CA ALA A 91 0.51 13.30 14.25
C ALA A 91 0.61 11.85 14.73
N SER A 92 -0.54 11.23 14.99
CA SER A 92 -0.65 9.90 15.56
C SER A 92 -1.51 8.98 14.71
N LYS A 93 -1.58 7.70 15.05
CA LYS A 93 -2.49 6.74 14.40
C LYS A 93 -3.97 7.15 14.48
N ALA A 94 -4.39 7.82 15.57
CA ALA A 94 -5.77 8.28 15.70
C ALA A 94 -6.15 9.34 14.66
N ASP A 95 -5.18 10.13 14.19
CA ASP A 95 -5.41 11.15 13.18
C ASP A 95 -5.63 10.54 11.78
N LEU A 96 -5.35 9.24 11.61
CA LEU A 96 -5.61 8.49 10.38
C LEU A 96 -7.03 7.91 10.31
N GLU A 97 -7.80 7.88 11.41
CA GLU A 97 -9.16 7.33 11.43
C GLU A 97 -10.08 7.90 10.34
N PRO A 98 -10.04 9.21 10.00
CA PRO A 98 -10.89 9.76 8.95
C PRO A 98 -10.57 9.28 7.54
N PHE A 99 -9.40 8.69 7.33
CA PHE A 99 -8.87 8.26 6.03
C PHE A 99 -8.96 6.75 5.81
N VAL A 100 -9.35 5.96 6.82
CA VAL A 100 -9.33 4.50 6.76
C VAL A 100 -10.70 3.94 7.10
N ASP A 101 -11.43 3.49 6.09
CA ASP A 101 -12.76 2.87 6.25
C ASP A 101 -12.67 1.41 6.70
N ASP A 102 -11.59 0.70 6.34
CA ASP A 102 -11.41 -0.73 6.64
C ASP A 102 -10.67 -0.92 7.95
N SER A 103 -11.32 -1.58 8.92
CA SER A 103 -10.73 -1.83 10.24
C SER A 103 -9.52 -2.77 10.18
N THR A 104 -9.47 -3.70 9.22
CA THR A 104 -8.35 -4.63 9.06
C THR A 104 -7.11 -3.90 8.59
N LEU A 105 -7.25 -2.96 7.64
CA LEU A 105 -6.17 -2.09 7.25
C LEU A 105 -5.74 -1.21 8.42
N PHE A 106 -6.70 -0.59 9.13
CA PHE A 106 -6.37 0.26 10.28
C PHE A 106 -5.56 -0.48 11.34
N ASP A 107 -5.95 -1.72 11.68
CA ASP A 107 -5.21 -2.54 12.64
C ASP A 107 -3.77 -2.84 12.17
N ALA A 108 -3.56 -3.01 10.86
CA ALA A 108 -2.26 -3.28 10.26
C ALA A 108 -1.37 -2.03 10.08
N ILE A 109 -1.87 -0.82 10.38
CA ILE A 109 -1.07 0.40 10.34
C ILE A 109 -0.17 0.51 11.57
N GLU A 110 1.12 0.70 11.33
CA GLU A 110 2.13 1.16 12.28
C GLU A 110 2.51 2.60 11.96
N VAL A 111 2.43 3.51 12.92
CA VAL A 111 2.85 4.90 12.72
C VAL A 111 4.25 5.10 13.27
N ARG A 112 5.11 5.74 12.49
CA ARG A 112 6.45 6.21 12.90
C ARG A 112 6.53 7.71 12.77
N GLU A 113 7.13 8.34 13.77
CA GLU A 113 7.31 9.77 13.81
C GLU A 113 8.55 10.17 13.00
N GLU A 114 8.40 11.21 12.20
CA GLU A 114 9.48 11.87 11.47
C GLU A 114 9.48 13.38 11.75
N ALA A 115 10.65 14.00 11.58
CA ALA A 115 10.82 15.40 11.93
C ALA A 115 10.26 16.38 10.87
N ILE A 116 10.04 15.92 9.63
CA ILE A 116 9.78 16.79 8.48
C ILE A 116 8.71 16.15 7.59
N SER A 117 7.67 16.91 7.25
CA SER A 117 6.60 16.44 6.35
C SER A 117 7.06 16.37 4.89
N ARG A 118 6.33 15.57 4.10
CA ARG A 118 6.57 15.45 2.65
C ARG A 118 6.40 16.78 1.93
N GLN A 119 5.46 17.61 2.36
CA GLN A 119 5.26 18.93 1.81
C GLN A 119 6.50 19.81 2.04
N THR A 120 7.01 19.86 3.28
CA THR A 120 8.24 20.61 3.61
C THR A 120 9.43 20.13 2.77
N ILE A 121 9.59 18.82 2.58
CA ILE A 121 10.66 18.27 1.73
C ILE A 121 10.48 18.68 0.26
N ARG A 122 9.24 18.68 -0.25
CA ARG A 122 8.95 19.14 -1.62
C ARG A 122 9.28 20.61 -1.81
N GLU A 123 8.85 21.45 -0.89
CA GLU A 123 9.15 22.91 -0.89
C GLU A 123 10.66 23.16 -0.84
N THR A 124 11.37 22.45 0.05
CA THR A 124 12.83 22.50 0.15
C THR A 124 13.49 22.05 -1.16
N ARG A 125 12.99 21.00 -1.80
CA ARG A 125 13.51 20.50 -3.07
C ARG A 125 13.35 21.54 -4.19
N GLU A 126 12.19 22.17 -4.30
CA GLU A 126 11.94 23.16 -5.36
C GLU A 126 12.80 24.42 -5.15
N ALA A 127 12.95 24.88 -3.90
CA ALA A 127 13.84 26.00 -3.57
C ALA A 127 15.31 25.66 -3.90
N LEU A 128 15.79 24.50 -3.44
CA LEU A 128 17.17 24.07 -3.69
C LEU A 128 17.45 23.88 -5.18
N LYS A 129 16.49 23.32 -5.92
CA LYS A 129 16.62 23.13 -7.38
C LYS A 129 16.86 24.48 -8.07
N ALA A 130 16.11 25.51 -7.73
CA ALA A 130 16.29 26.84 -8.31
C ALA A 130 17.70 27.40 -8.03
N GLU A 131 18.20 27.23 -6.82
CA GLU A 131 19.54 27.68 -6.43
C GLU A 131 20.67 26.90 -7.15
N LEU A 132 20.52 25.57 -7.25
CA LEU A 132 21.47 24.71 -7.99
C LEU A 132 21.50 25.05 -9.49
N ASP A 133 20.35 25.30 -10.08
CA ASP A 133 20.22 25.70 -11.48
C ASP A 133 20.89 27.08 -11.70
N GLU A 134 20.73 28.05 -10.76
CA GLU A 134 21.30 29.38 -10.82
C GLU A 134 22.84 29.33 -10.78
N VAL A 135 23.41 28.47 -9.91
CA VAL A 135 24.86 28.28 -9.81
C VAL A 135 25.42 27.30 -10.85
N GLY A 136 24.57 26.75 -11.72
CA GLY A 136 24.97 25.90 -12.86
C GLY A 136 25.39 24.49 -12.47
N ILE A 137 24.85 23.93 -11.40
CA ILE A 137 25.15 22.57 -10.92
C ILE A 137 24.13 21.56 -11.47
N GLU A 138 24.61 20.60 -12.26
CA GLU A 138 23.82 19.45 -12.65
C GLU A 138 23.55 18.55 -11.44
N HIS A 139 22.28 18.18 -11.24
CA HIS A 139 21.86 17.41 -10.07
C HIS A 139 20.63 16.54 -10.35
N THR A 140 20.44 15.53 -9.50
CA THR A 140 19.16 14.82 -9.34
C THR A 140 18.84 14.69 -7.86
N THR A 141 17.57 14.46 -7.54
CA THR A 141 17.11 14.42 -6.15
C THR A 141 16.28 13.17 -5.87
N GLU A 142 16.42 12.65 -4.65
CA GLU A 142 15.64 11.54 -4.11
C GLU A 142 15.14 11.91 -2.71
N ILE A 143 13.91 11.54 -2.38
CA ILE A 143 13.37 11.70 -1.04
C ILE A 143 13.50 10.36 -0.30
N LYS A 144 14.19 10.35 0.83
CA LYS A 144 14.21 9.22 1.78
C LYS A 144 13.24 9.49 2.91
N MET A 145 12.60 8.42 3.41
CA MET A 145 11.56 8.52 4.42
C MET A 145 12.04 8.18 5.84
N GLU A 146 13.16 7.48 5.98
CA GLU A 146 13.67 7.04 7.28
C GLU A 146 15.21 7.20 7.38
N PRO A 147 15.72 8.26 8.02
CA PRO A 147 15.03 9.49 8.41
C PRO A 147 14.60 10.30 7.19
N ALA A 148 13.53 11.09 7.36
CA ALA A 148 13.00 11.94 6.29
C ALA A 148 14.01 12.98 5.87
N ARG A 149 14.50 12.91 4.62
CA ARG A 149 15.52 13.82 4.09
C ARG A 149 15.51 13.86 2.56
N LEU A 150 16.07 14.95 2.03
CA LEU A 150 16.34 15.12 0.62
C LEU A 150 17.78 14.71 0.31
N ILE A 151 17.96 13.73 -0.57
CA ILE A 151 19.26 13.37 -1.13
C ILE A 151 19.45 14.11 -2.44
N VAL A 152 20.58 14.75 -2.59
CA VAL A 152 20.96 15.49 -3.81
C VAL A 152 22.21 14.84 -4.38
N TYR A 153 22.06 14.20 -5.53
CA TYR A 153 23.17 13.62 -6.25
C TYR A 153 23.79 14.68 -7.16
N VAL A 154 25.09 14.87 -7.05
CA VAL A 154 25.91 15.81 -7.83
C VAL A 154 27.23 15.14 -8.21
N TYR A 155 27.95 15.70 -9.19
CA TYR A 155 29.27 15.17 -9.58
C TYR A 155 30.36 15.50 -8.55
N ASP A 156 30.24 16.63 -7.86
CA ASP A 156 31.20 17.09 -6.83
C ASP A 156 30.39 17.76 -5.69
N ALA A 157 30.23 17.01 -4.61
CA ALA A 157 29.42 17.45 -3.45
C ALA A 157 30.05 18.62 -2.69
N VAL A 158 31.37 18.68 -2.62
CA VAL A 158 32.09 19.78 -1.93
C VAL A 158 31.94 21.06 -2.72
N ASN A 159 32.20 21.02 -4.00
CA ASN A 159 32.08 22.20 -4.88
C ASN A 159 30.62 22.70 -4.92
N ALA A 160 29.61 21.81 -4.95
CA ALA A 160 28.22 22.19 -4.94
C ALA A 160 27.86 22.97 -3.68
N GLN A 161 28.28 22.51 -2.50
CA GLN A 161 28.02 23.19 -1.24
C GLN A 161 28.78 24.55 -1.14
N GLU A 162 30.02 24.62 -1.63
CA GLU A 162 30.80 25.86 -1.64
C GLU A 162 30.15 26.91 -2.55
N LEU A 163 29.66 26.54 -3.72
CA LEU A 163 28.97 27.44 -4.65
C LEU A 163 27.66 27.95 -4.07
N LEU A 164 26.83 27.09 -3.50
CA LEU A 164 25.59 27.47 -2.82
C LEU A 164 25.85 28.44 -1.66
N ASN A 165 26.83 28.13 -0.80
CA ASN A 165 27.21 29.00 0.30
C ASN A 165 27.73 30.36 -0.20
N SER A 166 28.49 30.38 -1.29
CA SER A 166 29.01 31.61 -1.90
C SER A 166 27.91 32.45 -2.53
N ALA A 167 26.84 31.84 -3.01
CA ALA A 167 25.64 32.50 -3.48
C ALA A 167 24.72 32.98 -2.34
N GLY A 168 25.03 32.61 -1.09
CA GLY A 168 24.30 33.02 0.10
C GLY A 168 23.18 32.04 0.51
N TYR A 169 23.09 30.88 -0.14
CA TYR A 169 22.14 29.86 0.26
C TYR A 169 22.67 29.03 1.44
N SER A 170 21.86 28.91 2.49
CA SER A 170 22.15 28.07 3.65
C SER A 170 21.50 26.71 3.47
N VAL A 171 22.29 25.67 3.28
CA VAL A 171 21.79 24.30 3.11
C VAL A 171 21.13 23.81 4.41
N PRO A 172 19.84 23.46 4.40
CA PRO A 172 19.15 22.88 5.55
C PRO A 172 19.75 21.53 5.99
N GLU A 173 19.64 21.19 7.27
CA GLU A 173 20.20 19.95 7.84
C GLU A 173 19.58 18.66 7.26
N ASN A 174 18.36 18.74 6.75
CA ASN A 174 17.66 17.63 6.11
C ASN A 174 18.05 17.39 4.65
N ILE A 175 19.09 18.06 4.15
CA ILE A 175 19.65 17.85 2.81
C ILE A 175 21.00 17.14 2.94
N GLU A 176 21.13 16.04 2.21
CA GLU A 176 22.39 15.29 2.07
C GLU A 176 22.88 15.36 0.65
N PHE A 177 24.08 15.91 0.43
CA PHE A 177 24.76 15.86 -0.87
C PHE A 177 25.54 14.57 -1.00
N VAL A 178 25.33 13.86 -2.10
CA VAL A 178 26.00 12.60 -2.43
C VAL A 178 26.71 12.75 -3.77
N GLU A 179 28.02 12.50 -3.74
CA GLU A 179 28.82 12.46 -4.98
C GLU A 179 28.48 11.22 -5.79
N SER A 180 28.27 11.40 -7.09
CA SER A 180 27.93 10.31 -8.00
C SER A 180 28.56 10.52 -9.37
N GLU A 181 29.22 9.50 -9.91
CA GLU A 181 29.79 9.52 -11.26
C GLU A 181 28.71 9.62 -12.36
N THR A 182 27.49 9.19 -12.05
CA THR A 182 26.32 9.27 -12.95
C THR A 182 25.11 9.72 -12.17
N LEU A 183 24.40 10.73 -12.67
CA LEU A 183 23.19 11.21 -12.00
C LEU A 183 22.03 10.21 -12.22
N PRO A 184 21.39 9.69 -11.16
CA PRO A 184 20.26 8.79 -11.28
C PRO A 184 19.12 9.44 -12.08
N GLY A 185 18.56 8.75 -13.09
CA GLY A 185 17.40 9.25 -13.84
C GLY A 185 17.71 10.25 -14.96
N GLY A 186 18.98 10.52 -15.27
CA GLY A 186 19.39 11.27 -16.45
C GLY A 186 19.37 10.39 -17.70
N GLY A 187 18.20 10.24 -18.35
CA GLY A 187 18.01 9.49 -19.59
C GLY A 187 16.81 10.02 -20.34
#